data_081c387a42b62976566d171f6ab8cf19
#
_entry.id   081c387a42b62976566d171f6ab8cf19
#
_cell.length_a   1.000
_cell.length_b   1.000
_cell.length_c   1.000
_cell.angle_alpha   90.00
_cell.angle_beta   90.00
_cell.angle_gamma   90.00
#
_symmetry.space_group_name_H-M   'P 1'
#
loop_
_entity.id
_entity.type
_entity.pdbx_description
1 polymer ?
#
loop_
_entity_poly.entity_id
_entity_poly.type
_entity_poly.pdbx_seq_one_letter_code
_entity_poly.pdbx_strand_id
1 'polypeptide(L)'
;MDYIKKLTGIVAGLFFTLMIAWACSFQLKVDFTWYNSLCKPSFLVKPDVMTAFVGVMYLVNIVVVARLVTGKHFFPSMVILSLVGVTSILFVHAFFDLKNVYLAFTFILISAGLALVQQVRFFVKELRIALYYLPVFLFYIYSLLVMGVITFSN
;
A
#
# COMPACT_ATOMS: atom_id res chain seq x y z
N MET A 1 -4.60 21.83 23.86
CA MET A 1 -3.43 21.02 23.44
C MET A 1 -3.80 19.80 22.59
N ASP A 2 -4.91 19.12 22.82
CA ASP A 2 -5.37 17.96 22.04
C ASP A 2 -5.76 18.27 20.59
N TYR A 3 -6.36 19.45 20.34
CA TYR A 3 -6.79 19.85 19.00
C TYR A 3 -5.59 20.04 18.05
N ILE A 4 -4.53 20.69 18.53
CA ILE A 4 -3.29 20.91 17.74
C ILE A 4 -2.64 19.57 17.37
N LYS A 5 -2.55 18.64 18.33
CA LYS A 5 -1.99 17.30 18.06
C LYS A 5 -2.82 16.54 17.01
N LYS A 6 -4.14 16.61 17.09
CA LYS A 6 -5.03 15.98 16.10
C LYS A 6 -4.85 16.59 14.72
N LEU A 7 -4.82 17.91 14.64
CA LEU A 7 -4.60 18.63 13.37
C LEU A 7 -3.23 18.29 12.76
N THR A 8 -2.16 18.30 13.56
CA THR A 8 -0.82 17.89 13.12
C THR A 8 -0.81 16.46 12.61
N GLY A 9 -1.51 15.54 13.27
CA GLY A 9 -1.64 14.16 12.82
C GLY A 9 -2.33 14.02 11.46
N ILE A 10 -3.41 14.77 11.24
CA ILE A 10 -4.13 14.78 9.95
C ILE A 10 -3.24 15.35 8.84
N VAL A 11 -2.59 16.47 9.09
CA VAL A 11 -1.68 17.10 8.11
C VAL A 11 -0.51 16.18 7.77
N ALA A 12 0.11 15.55 8.76
CA ALA A 12 1.18 14.57 8.54
C ALA A 12 0.69 13.35 7.75
N GLY A 13 -0.50 12.83 8.05
CA GLY A 13 -1.13 11.73 7.31
C GLY A 13 -1.41 12.08 5.86
N LEU A 14 -1.96 13.26 5.60
CA LEU A 14 -2.18 13.78 4.25
C LEU A 14 -0.88 13.90 3.48
N PHE A 15 0.12 14.55 4.05
CA PHE A 15 1.41 14.76 3.39
C PHE A 15 2.10 13.44 3.06
N PHE A 16 2.18 12.51 4.00
CA PHE A 16 2.79 11.20 3.82
C PHE A 16 2.08 10.40 2.71
N THR A 17 0.75 10.35 2.76
CA THR A 17 -0.05 9.59 1.78
C THR A 17 0.02 10.21 0.39
N LEU A 18 -0.05 11.54 0.29
CA LEU A 18 0.06 12.24 -0.99
C LEU A 18 1.45 12.08 -1.61
N MET A 19 2.53 12.06 -0.81
CA MET A 19 3.87 11.80 -1.33
C MET A 19 3.99 10.40 -1.95
N ILE A 20 3.45 9.37 -1.31
CA ILE A 20 3.45 8.01 -1.86
C ILE A 20 2.59 7.95 -3.13
N ALA A 21 1.38 8.51 -3.10
CA ALA A 21 0.48 8.54 -4.25
C ALA A 21 1.11 9.27 -5.44
N TRP A 22 1.75 10.41 -5.20
CA TRP A 22 2.46 11.18 -6.23
C TRP A 22 3.63 10.38 -6.81
N ALA A 23 4.47 9.78 -5.98
CA ALA A 23 5.59 8.96 -6.42
C ALA A 23 5.14 7.76 -7.25
N CYS A 24 4.06 7.07 -6.85
CA CYS A 24 3.47 6.00 -7.64
C CYS A 24 2.91 6.50 -8.98
N SER A 25 2.24 7.66 -9.00
CA SER A 25 1.61 8.22 -10.20
C SER A 25 2.63 8.72 -11.22
N PHE A 26 3.77 9.24 -10.78
CA PHE A 26 4.81 9.76 -11.65
C PHE A 26 5.47 8.68 -12.51
N GLN A 27 5.43 7.43 -12.06
CA GLN A 27 6.02 6.28 -12.73
C GLN A 27 5.01 5.50 -13.61
N LEU A 28 3.72 5.89 -13.61
CA LEU A 28 2.69 5.20 -14.38
C LEU A 28 2.73 5.56 -15.88
N LYS A 29 3.74 5.09 -16.58
CA LYS A 29 3.72 4.98 -18.04
C LYS A 29 3.19 3.59 -18.41
N VAL A 30 1.87 3.43 -18.34
CA VAL A 30 1.25 2.13 -18.61
C VAL A 30 1.31 1.81 -20.10
N ASP A 31 2.14 0.84 -20.47
CA ASP A 31 2.06 0.23 -21.79
C ASP A 31 0.90 -0.77 -21.79
N PHE A 32 -0.26 -0.33 -22.26
CA PHE A 32 -1.46 -1.15 -22.33
C PHE A 32 -1.29 -2.37 -23.22
N THR A 33 -0.46 -2.31 -24.27
CA THR A 33 -0.20 -3.42 -25.17
C THR A 33 0.49 -4.55 -24.41
N TRP A 34 1.57 -4.23 -23.71
CA TRP A 34 2.27 -5.19 -22.84
C TRP A 34 1.38 -5.69 -21.71
N TYR A 35 0.70 -4.79 -21.00
CA TYR A 35 -0.19 -5.17 -19.91
C TYR A 35 -1.30 -6.12 -20.37
N ASN A 36 -1.86 -5.91 -21.57
CA ASN A 36 -2.92 -6.75 -22.13
C ASN A 36 -2.42 -8.09 -22.64
N SER A 37 -1.13 -8.23 -22.94
CA SER A 37 -0.54 -9.51 -23.35
C SER A 37 -0.31 -10.47 -22.17
N LEU A 38 -0.33 -9.99 -20.91
CA LEU A 38 -0.13 -10.82 -19.74
C LEU A 38 -1.33 -11.75 -19.47
N CYS A 39 -1.05 -12.99 -19.10
CA CYS A 39 -2.03 -13.91 -18.55
C CYS A 39 -2.47 -13.40 -17.17
N LYS A 40 -3.73 -13.03 -17.04
CA LYS A 40 -4.30 -12.44 -15.81
C LYS A 40 -5.24 -13.42 -15.13
N PRO A 41 -5.31 -13.42 -13.80
CA PRO A 41 -6.26 -14.28 -13.09
C PRO A 41 -7.71 -13.88 -13.38
N SER A 42 -8.61 -14.85 -13.42
CA SER A 42 -10.05 -14.63 -13.64
C SER A 42 -10.72 -13.80 -12.54
N PHE A 43 -10.11 -13.76 -11.35
CA PHE A 43 -10.58 -12.96 -10.21
C PHE A 43 -10.02 -11.54 -10.19
N LEU A 44 -9.32 -11.11 -11.25
CA LEU A 44 -8.81 -9.74 -11.35
C LEU A 44 -9.98 -8.75 -11.38
N VAL A 45 -9.95 -7.82 -10.44
CA VAL A 45 -10.96 -6.78 -10.31
C VAL A 45 -10.84 -5.79 -11.49
N LYS A 46 -11.97 -5.29 -11.96
CA LYS A 46 -12.02 -4.28 -13.04
C LYS A 46 -11.21 -3.02 -12.64
N PRO A 47 -10.53 -2.35 -13.59
CA PRO A 47 -9.68 -1.19 -13.31
C PRO A 47 -10.37 -0.08 -12.51
N ASP A 48 -11.64 0.23 -12.83
CA ASP A 48 -12.41 1.27 -12.14
C ASP A 48 -12.61 0.94 -10.65
N VAL A 49 -12.95 -0.33 -10.36
CA VAL A 49 -13.14 -0.80 -8.98
C VAL A 49 -11.79 -0.81 -8.26
N MET A 50 -10.70 -1.19 -8.94
CA MET A 50 -9.35 -1.15 -8.37
C MET A 50 -8.94 0.28 -8.03
N THR A 51 -9.21 1.25 -8.91
CA THR A 51 -8.92 2.67 -8.66
C THR A 51 -9.69 3.18 -7.44
N ALA A 52 -10.98 2.86 -7.33
CA ALA A 52 -11.77 3.21 -6.15
C ALA A 52 -11.20 2.58 -4.86
N PHE A 53 -10.78 1.32 -4.94
CA PHE A 53 -10.16 0.62 -3.81
C PHE A 53 -8.87 1.31 -3.35
N VAL A 54 -7.98 1.66 -4.28
CA VAL A 54 -6.73 2.40 -4.00
C VAL A 54 -7.05 3.76 -3.35
N GLY A 55 -8.07 4.47 -3.82
CA GLY A 55 -8.54 5.71 -3.21
C GLY A 55 -8.96 5.54 -1.75
N VAL A 56 -9.75 4.50 -1.46
CA VAL A 56 -10.13 4.15 -0.07
C VAL A 56 -8.91 3.84 0.78
N MET A 57 -7.91 3.12 0.21
CA MET A 57 -6.67 2.81 0.91
C MET A 57 -5.88 4.05 1.32
N TYR A 58 -5.81 5.07 0.45
CA TYR A 58 -5.17 6.34 0.79
C TYR A 58 -5.91 7.04 1.94
N LEU A 59 -7.25 7.08 1.93
CA LEU A 59 -8.03 7.65 3.03
C LEU A 59 -7.79 6.92 4.36
N VAL A 60 -7.76 5.60 4.31
CA VAL A 60 -7.47 4.77 5.50
C VAL A 60 -6.07 5.04 6.03
N ASN A 61 -5.05 5.14 5.15
CA ASN A 61 -3.69 5.47 5.57
C ASN A 61 -3.61 6.84 6.26
N ILE A 62 -4.32 7.85 5.77
CA ILE A 62 -4.40 9.17 6.44
C ILE A 62 -4.91 9.02 7.88
N VAL A 63 -5.99 8.25 8.07
CA VAL A 63 -6.56 8.01 9.42
C VAL A 63 -5.57 7.27 10.31
N VAL A 64 -4.91 6.24 9.78
CA VAL A 64 -3.90 5.45 10.52
C VAL A 64 -2.74 6.34 10.96
N VAL A 65 -2.14 7.10 10.05
CA VAL A 65 -1.03 8.01 10.37
C VAL A 65 -1.46 9.09 11.37
N ALA A 66 -2.64 9.68 11.19
CA ALA A 66 -3.18 10.67 12.12
C ALA A 66 -3.34 10.11 13.54
N ARG A 67 -3.74 8.85 13.67
CA ARG A 67 -3.83 8.16 14.98
C ARG A 67 -2.46 7.84 15.55
N LEU A 68 -1.52 7.43 14.72
CA LEU A 68 -0.14 7.11 15.15
C LEU A 68 0.59 8.33 15.69
N VAL A 69 0.46 9.50 15.05
CA VAL A 69 1.11 10.76 15.50
C VAL A 69 0.70 11.13 16.93
N THR A 70 -0.51 10.78 17.33
CA THR A 70 -1.01 11.03 18.68
C THR A 70 -0.71 9.90 19.67
N GLY A 71 -0.17 8.78 19.21
CA GLY A 71 0.05 7.56 19.96
C GLY A 71 1.48 7.38 20.48
N LYS A 72 1.65 6.45 21.47
CA LYS A 72 2.96 6.12 22.07
C LYS A 72 3.89 5.30 21.15
N HIS A 73 3.36 4.69 20.11
CA HIS A 73 4.10 3.77 19.22
C HIS A 73 4.38 4.36 17.82
N PHE A 74 4.46 5.67 17.74
CA PHE A 74 4.61 6.41 16.50
C PHE A 74 5.82 5.98 15.68
N PHE A 75 7.03 6.09 16.24
CA PHE A 75 8.26 5.94 15.47
C PHE A 75 8.41 4.56 14.79
N PRO A 76 8.32 3.41 15.49
CA PRO A 76 8.52 2.11 14.85
C PRO A 76 7.41 1.77 13.84
N SER A 77 6.18 2.27 14.06
CA SER A 77 5.09 2.05 13.11
C SER A 77 5.26 2.91 11.85
N MET A 78 5.74 4.13 11.98
CA MET A 78 6.03 4.99 10.83
C MET A 78 7.17 4.45 9.98
N VAL A 79 8.22 3.87 10.60
CA VAL A 79 9.31 3.20 9.85
C VAL A 79 8.75 2.08 8.99
N ILE A 80 7.93 1.19 9.56
CA ILE A 80 7.35 0.08 8.78
C ILE A 80 6.42 0.60 7.67
N LEU A 81 5.56 1.58 7.95
CA LEU A 81 4.68 2.17 6.94
C LEU A 81 5.48 2.86 5.81
N SER A 82 6.60 3.52 6.14
CA SER A 82 7.48 4.12 5.15
C SER A 82 8.15 3.05 4.28
N LEU A 83 8.59 1.95 4.86
CA LEU A 83 9.14 0.83 4.10
C LEU A 83 8.09 0.19 3.18
N VAL A 84 6.85 0.01 3.66
CA VAL A 84 5.73 -0.44 2.82
C VAL A 84 5.50 0.54 1.66
N GLY A 85 5.54 1.85 1.91
CA GLY A 85 5.41 2.87 0.87
C GLY A 85 6.53 2.80 -0.18
N VAL A 86 7.78 2.70 0.27
CA VAL A 86 8.95 2.59 -0.63
C VAL A 86 8.88 1.32 -1.48
N THR A 87 8.58 0.16 -0.87
CA THR A 87 8.47 -1.09 -1.63
C THR A 87 7.28 -1.09 -2.59
N SER A 88 6.21 -0.36 -2.29
CA SER A 88 5.08 -0.16 -3.21
C SER A 88 5.46 0.70 -4.41
N ILE A 89 6.25 1.76 -4.22
CA ILE A 89 6.78 2.58 -5.32
C ILE A 89 7.70 1.72 -6.21
N LEU A 90 8.59 0.95 -5.61
CA LEU A 90 9.49 0.03 -6.34
C LEU A 90 8.71 -1.05 -7.09
N PHE A 91 7.60 -1.55 -6.53
CA PHE A 91 6.68 -2.45 -7.23
C PHE A 91 6.10 -1.82 -8.49
N VAL A 92 5.57 -0.60 -8.39
CA VAL A 92 5.00 0.13 -9.54
C VAL A 92 6.06 0.33 -10.63
N HIS A 93 7.26 0.75 -10.25
CA HIS A 93 8.39 0.92 -11.17
C HIS A 93 8.80 -0.40 -11.83
N ALA A 94 8.98 -1.46 -11.06
CA ALA A 94 9.37 -2.77 -11.58
C ALA A 94 8.33 -3.33 -12.56
N PHE A 95 7.03 -3.15 -12.25
CA PHE A 95 5.95 -3.70 -13.05
C PHE A 95 5.69 -2.89 -14.33
N PHE A 96 5.54 -1.58 -14.22
CA PHE A 96 5.09 -0.75 -15.35
C PHE A 96 6.24 -0.20 -16.20
N ASP A 97 7.36 0.20 -15.59
CA ASP A 97 8.49 0.79 -16.33
C ASP A 97 9.46 -0.29 -16.82
N LEU A 98 9.92 -1.17 -15.90
CA LEU A 98 10.86 -2.23 -16.24
C LEU A 98 10.20 -3.44 -16.87
N LYS A 99 8.87 -3.57 -16.81
CA LYS A 99 8.09 -4.71 -17.32
C LYS A 99 8.60 -6.06 -16.79
N ASN A 100 9.13 -6.05 -15.57
CA ASN A 100 9.75 -7.21 -14.93
C ASN A 100 8.81 -7.77 -13.85
N VAL A 101 8.03 -8.80 -14.22
CA VAL A 101 7.03 -9.43 -13.35
C VAL A 101 7.66 -10.10 -12.13
N TYR A 102 8.85 -10.68 -12.25
CA TYR A 102 9.55 -11.35 -11.13
C TYR A 102 10.03 -10.34 -10.09
N LEU A 103 10.62 -9.23 -10.55
CA LEU A 103 11.05 -8.16 -9.67
C LEU A 103 9.85 -7.49 -8.98
N ALA A 104 8.77 -7.26 -9.72
CA ALA A 104 7.52 -6.75 -9.18
C ALA A 104 6.93 -7.70 -8.13
N PHE A 105 6.90 -9.00 -8.40
CA PHE A 105 6.46 -10.00 -7.42
C PHE A 105 7.30 -9.95 -6.14
N THR A 106 8.62 -9.80 -6.25
CA THR A 106 9.50 -9.68 -5.08
C THR A 106 9.14 -8.46 -4.23
N PHE A 107 8.93 -7.30 -4.85
CA PHE A 107 8.56 -6.09 -4.09
C PHE A 107 7.19 -6.18 -3.45
N ILE A 108 6.18 -6.74 -4.13
CA ILE A 108 4.85 -6.90 -3.51
C ILE A 108 4.86 -7.93 -2.38
N LEU A 109 5.69 -8.97 -2.49
CA LEU A 109 5.90 -9.96 -1.42
C LEU A 109 6.50 -9.30 -0.17
N ILE A 110 7.52 -8.46 -0.34
CA ILE A 110 8.12 -7.69 0.76
C ILE A 110 7.07 -6.74 1.37
N SER A 111 6.31 -6.02 0.54
CA SER A 111 5.26 -5.11 1.01
C SER A 111 4.19 -5.85 1.82
N ALA A 112 3.74 -7.00 1.35
CA ALA A 112 2.74 -7.83 2.05
C ALA A 112 3.29 -8.36 3.39
N GLY A 113 4.56 -8.78 3.43
CA GLY A 113 5.23 -9.20 4.65
C GLY A 113 5.34 -8.08 5.67
N LEU A 114 5.75 -6.88 5.25
CA LEU A 114 5.81 -5.69 6.12
C LEU A 114 4.42 -5.27 6.60
N ALA A 115 3.40 -5.33 5.72
CA ALA A 115 2.02 -5.04 6.08
C ALA A 115 1.48 -6.04 7.11
N LEU A 116 1.83 -7.33 6.99
CA LEU A 116 1.50 -8.36 7.98
C LEU A 116 2.14 -8.06 9.33
N VAL A 117 3.44 -7.76 9.35
CA VAL A 117 4.15 -7.38 10.59
C VAL A 117 3.48 -6.18 11.23
N GLN A 118 3.12 -5.17 10.46
CA GLN A 118 2.44 -3.98 10.97
C GLN A 118 1.04 -4.30 11.49
N GLN A 119 0.27 -5.15 10.80
CA GLN A 119 -1.05 -5.59 11.23
C GLN A 119 -1.00 -6.32 12.57
N VAL A 120 -0.07 -7.28 12.72
CA VAL A 120 0.13 -8.02 13.98
C VAL A 120 0.52 -7.06 15.12
N ARG A 121 1.42 -6.10 14.86
CA ARG A 121 1.80 -5.08 15.85
C ARG A 121 0.60 -4.25 16.31
N PHE A 122 -0.26 -3.84 15.38
CA PHE A 122 -1.47 -3.10 15.73
C PHE A 122 -2.46 -3.94 16.53
N PHE A 123 -2.63 -5.22 16.19
CA PHE A 123 -3.47 -6.12 16.98
C PHE A 123 -3.01 -6.23 18.43
N VAL A 124 -1.69 -6.32 18.65
CA VAL A 124 -1.12 -6.45 19.99
C VAL A 124 -1.14 -5.13 20.77
N LYS A 125 -1.02 -3.99 20.08
CA LYS A 125 -0.83 -2.68 20.74
C LYS A 125 -2.10 -1.85 20.82
N GLU A 126 -2.87 -1.78 19.73
CA GLU A 126 -4.06 -0.93 19.62
C GLU A 126 -5.07 -1.53 18.63
N LEU A 127 -5.99 -2.34 19.13
CA LEU A 127 -7.01 -3.03 18.32
C LEU A 127 -7.79 -2.08 17.38
N ARG A 128 -8.05 -0.84 17.80
CA ARG A 128 -8.78 0.13 16.96
C ARG A 128 -7.98 0.50 15.71
N ILE A 129 -6.67 0.70 15.83
CA ILE A 129 -5.80 0.99 14.68
C ILE A 129 -5.68 -0.25 13.80
N ALA A 130 -5.60 -1.45 14.39
CA ALA A 130 -5.58 -2.70 13.65
C ALA A 130 -6.82 -2.87 12.74
N LEU A 131 -8.00 -2.52 13.26
CA LEU A 131 -9.25 -2.56 12.48
C LEU A 131 -9.26 -1.54 11.34
N TYR A 132 -8.73 -0.34 11.56
CA TYR A 132 -8.57 0.64 10.47
C TYR A 132 -7.56 0.19 9.42
N TYR A 133 -6.45 -0.44 9.82
CA TYR A 133 -5.41 -0.89 8.91
C TYR A 133 -5.77 -2.18 8.17
N LEU A 134 -6.78 -2.93 8.61
CA LEU A 134 -7.17 -4.21 8.02
C LEU A 134 -7.46 -4.14 6.51
N PRO A 135 -8.18 -3.15 5.96
CA PRO A 135 -8.37 -3.03 4.52
C PRO A 135 -7.05 -2.89 3.75
N VAL A 136 -6.09 -2.13 4.31
CA VAL A 136 -4.75 -1.95 3.72
C VAL A 136 -4.02 -3.28 3.65
N PHE A 137 -4.02 -4.04 4.73
CA PHE A 137 -3.41 -5.36 4.79
C PHE A 137 -4.05 -6.32 3.76
N LEU A 138 -5.38 -6.39 3.71
CA LEU A 138 -6.10 -7.24 2.74
C LEU A 138 -5.79 -6.87 1.29
N PHE A 139 -5.63 -5.58 1.00
CA PHE A 139 -5.21 -5.12 -0.32
C PHE A 139 -3.83 -5.67 -0.73
N TYR A 140 -2.85 -5.66 0.17
CA TYR A 140 -1.53 -6.23 -0.12
C TYR A 140 -1.58 -7.74 -0.33
N ILE A 141 -2.40 -8.46 0.44
CA ILE A 141 -2.61 -9.91 0.22
C ILE A 141 -3.25 -10.18 -1.14
N TYR A 142 -4.30 -9.42 -1.49
CA TYR A 142 -4.92 -9.52 -2.81
C TYR A 142 -3.92 -9.23 -3.94
N SER A 143 -3.15 -8.16 -3.82
CA SER A 143 -2.13 -7.78 -4.81
C SER A 143 -1.05 -8.85 -4.95
N LEU A 144 -0.64 -9.47 -3.85
CA LEU A 144 0.31 -10.59 -3.85
C LEU A 144 -0.25 -11.81 -4.60
N LEU A 145 -1.51 -12.17 -4.37
CA LEU A 145 -2.17 -13.28 -5.08
C LEU A 145 -2.27 -13.00 -6.59
N VAL A 146 -2.68 -11.79 -6.97
CA VAL A 146 -2.76 -11.38 -8.38
C VAL A 146 -1.38 -11.47 -9.04
N MET A 147 -0.35 -10.88 -8.40
CA MET A 147 1.00 -10.90 -8.93
C MET A 147 1.62 -12.31 -8.96
N GLY A 148 1.27 -13.16 -7.99
CA GLY A 148 1.66 -14.56 -8.01
C GLY A 148 1.16 -15.26 -9.26
N VAL A 149 -0.13 -15.15 -9.56
CA VAL A 149 -0.70 -15.75 -10.79
C VAL A 149 -0.03 -15.18 -12.04
N ILE A 150 0.11 -13.85 -12.14
CA ILE A 150 0.77 -13.22 -13.30
C ILE A 150 2.20 -13.73 -13.47
N THR A 151 2.97 -13.82 -12.40
CA THR A 151 4.39 -14.21 -12.44
C THR A 151 4.59 -15.68 -12.84
N PHE A 152 3.73 -16.57 -12.34
CA PHE A 152 3.88 -18.01 -12.64
C PHE A 152 3.15 -18.46 -13.90
N SER A 153 2.35 -17.58 -14.52
CA SER A 153 1.63 -17.87 -15.77
C SER A 153 2.27 -17.21 -17.01
N ASN A 154 3.25 -16.34 -16.83
CA ASN A 154 3.99 -15.66 -17.90
C ASN A 154 5.50 -15.91 -17.79
#